data_4574d9048cd81488b5a37dfd05e9b3e1
#
_entry.id   4574d9048cd81488b5a37dfd05e9b3e1
#
_cell.length_a   1.000
_cell.length_b   1.000
_cell.length_c   1.000
_cell.angle_alpha   90.00
_cell.angle_beta   90.00
_cell.angle_gamma   90.00
#
_symmetry.space_group_name_H-M   'P 1'
#
loop_
_entity.id
_entity.type
_entity.pdbx_description
1 polymer ?
#
loop_
_entity_poly.entity_id
_entity_poly.type
_entity_poly.pdbx_seq_one_letter_code
_entity_poly.pdbx_strand_id
1 'polypeptide(L)'
;MPSFILLLPANRTLNLKIQTLDNETIGAWFVLSDPYYQSLPSIPTNVAAHVIPALKEYPVILYLHGTSATRADSTRILLYQSLSSRLGANILAIDYRGFADSTGQPSEAGLLIDARSAFNWLVAHGKRAEDILIVGHSLGTGVAGMLGVELSSERINCRGIVLLSVGRKLFLCEV
;
A
#
# COMPACT_ATOMS: atom_id res chain seq x y z
N MET A 1 -30.94 10.86 5.59
CA MET A 1 -29.61 11.20 6.05
C MET A 1 -28.72 11.31 4.82
N PRO A 2 -28.01 12.43 4.58
CA PRO A 2 -27.16 12.52 3.41
C PRO A 2 -26.03 11.50 3.53
N SER A 3 -25.90 10.66 2.51
CA SER A 3 -24.77 9.74 2.35
C SER A 3 -23.50 10.57 2.22
N PHE A 4 -22.76 10.73 3.29
CA PHE A 4 -21.39 11.20 3.19
C PHE A 4 -20.60 10.13 2.44
N ILE A 5 -20.47 10.30 1.13
CA ILE A 5 -19.46 9.61 0.35
C ILE A 5 -18.14 10.18 0.85
N LEU A 6 -17.49 9.46 1.76
CA LEU A 6 -16.16 9.76 2.23
C LEU A 6 -15.19 9.44 1.08
N LEU A 7 -15.04 10.36 0.16
CA LEU A 7 -14.03 10.34 -0.88
C LEU A 7 -12.71 10.82 -0.26
N LEU A 8 -11.61 10.20 -0.66
CA LEU A 8 -10.29 10.80 -0.40
C LEU A 8 -10.30 12.24 -0.93
N PRO A 9 -9.65 13.20 -0.22
CA PRO A 9 -9.60 14.59 -0.69
C PRO A 9 -9.10 14.68 -2.14
N ALA A 10 -9.55 15.73 -2.84
CA ALA A 10 -9.22 15.94 -4.24
C ALA A 10 -7.69 15.90 -4.46
N ASN A 11 -7.25 15.18 -5.49
CA ASN A 11 -5.84 15.09 -5.88
C ASN A 11 -4.88 14.71 -4.73
N ARG A 12 -5.35 13.85 -3.81
CA ARG A 12 -4.50 13.28 -2.76
C ARG A 12 -3.96 11.90 -3.15
N THR A 13 -4.53 11.29 -4.18
CA THR A 13 -4.22 9.94 -4.62
C THR A 13 -3.67 9.94 -6.04
N LEU A 14 -2.53 9.29 -6.22
CA LEU A 14 -1.97 8.97 -7.52
C LEU A 14 -2.38 7.54 -7.91
N ASN A 15 -3.07 7.40 -9.06
CA ASN A 15 -3.25 6.11 -9.70
C ASN A 15 -2.02 5.81 -10.56
N LEU A 16 -1.38 4.66 -10.34
CA LEU A 16 -0.15 4.28 -11.02
C LEU A 16 -0.13 2.78 -11.36
N LYS A 17 0.82 2.41 -12.19
CA LYS A 17 1.09 1.02 -12.57
C LYS A 17 2.49 0.65 -12.11
N ILE A 18 2.64 -0.57 -11.60
CA ILE A 18 3.92 -1.14 -11.21
C ILE A 18 4.18 -2.35 -12.10
N GLN A 19 5.32 -2.37 -12.77
CA GLN A 19 5.78 -3.53 -13.50
C GLN A 19 6.33 -4.55 -12.51
N THR A 20 5.85 -5.80 -12.60
CA THR A 20 6.35 -6.90 -11.75
C THR A 20 7.61 -7.53 -12.33
N LEU A 21 8.31 -8.31 -11.48
CA LEU A 21 9.55 -8.97 -11.87
C LEU A 21 9.37 -10.01 -12.99
N ASP A 22 8.15 -10.52 -13.15
CA ASP A 22 7.76 -11.51 -14.17
C ASP A 22 6.92 -10.92 -15.31
N ASN A 23 7.07 -9.61 -15.56
CA ASN A 23 6.46 -8.85 -16.64
C ASN A 23 4.93 -8.69 -16.61
N GLU A 24 4.28 -8.91 -15.48
CA GLU A 24 2.91 -8.47 -15.30
C GLU A 24 2.87 -6.98 -14.91
N THR A 25 1.70 -6.39 -15.00
CA THR A 25 1.49 -4.99 -14.61
C THR A 25 0.39 -4.92 -13.57
N ILE A 26 0.71 -4.45 -12.37
CA ILE A 26 -0.27 -4.29 -11.30
C ILE A 26 -0.68 -2.84 -11.10
N GLY A 27 -1.97 -2.63 -10.84
CA GLY A 27 -2.51 -1.32 -10.50
C GLY A 27 -2.22 -0.97 -9.04
N ALA A 28 -1.92 0.29 -8.77
CA ALA A 28 -1.69 0.76 -7.43
C ALA A 28 -2.22 2.19 -7.21
N TRP A 29 -2.54 2.51 -5.96
CA TRP A 29 -2.78 3.85 -5.48
C TRP A 29 -1.69 4.26 -4.50
N PHE A 30 -1.07 5.41 -4.77
CA PHE A 30 -0.25 6.09 -3.78
C PHE A 30 -1.06 7.22 -3.16
N VAL A 31 -1.39 7.10 -1.88
CA VAL A 31 -2.14 8.10 -1.12
C VAL A 31 -1.17 8.90 -0.28
N LEU A 32 -1.13 10.21 -0.49
CA LEU A 32 -0.31 11.10 0.32
C LEU A 32 -0.77 11.09 1.78
N SER A 33 0.16 11.14 2.71
CA SER A 33 -0.14 11.30 4.14
C SER A 33 -0.91 12.59 4.38
N ASP A 34 -1.77 12.61 5.39
CA ASP A 34 -2.56 13.81 5.70
C ASP A 34 -1.68 15.01 6.06
N PRO A 35 -0.68 14.87 6.96
CA PRO A 35 0.17 16.00 7.30
C PRO A 35 0.92 16.56 6.08
N TYR A 36 1.43 15.69 5.18
CA TYR A 36 2.07 16.17 3.96
C TYR A 36 1.10 16.93 3.06
N TYR A 37 -0.09 16.35 2.82
CA TYR A 37 -1.10 16.98 1.97
C TYR A 37 -1.55 18.34 2.52
N GLN A 38 -1.74 18.46 3.85
CA GLN A 38 -2.13 19.72 4.50
C GLN A 38 -1.00 20.77 4.52
N SER A 39 0.25 20.35 4.41
CA SER A 39 1.40 21.30 4.33
C SER A 39 1.54 21.95 2.95
N LEU A 40 0.85 21.45 1.93
CA LEU A 40 0.94 21.99 0.58
C LEU A 40 0.25 23.36 0.50
N PRO A 41 0.81 24.34 -0.24
CA PRO A 41 0.25 25.67 -0.35
C PRO A 41 -1.08 25.71 -1.12
N SER A 42 -1.36 24.68 -1.90
CA SER A 42 -2.60 24.50 -2.66
C SER A 42 -2.84 23.03 -2.98
N ILE A 43 -4.06 22.71 -3.39
CA ILE A 43 -4.39 21.36 -3.87
C ILE A 43 -3.48 21.01 -5.07
N PRO A 44 -2.70 19.93 -5.03
CA PRO A 44 -1.74 19.60 -6.07
C PRO A 44 -2.45 19.25 -7.39
N THR A 45 -2.00 19.83 -8.49
CA THR A 45 -2.47 19.47 -9.84
C THR A 45 -1.73 18.27 -10.42
N ASN A 46 -0.52 17.98 -9.90
CA ASN A 46 0.30 16.85 -10.29
C ASN A 46 0.77 16.07 -9.04
N VAL A 47 0.00 15.08 -8.63
CA VAL A 47 0.32 14.26 -7.44
C VAL A 47 1.63 13.48 -7.61
N ALA A 48 1.99 13.09 -8.83
CA ALA A 48 3.22 12.33 -9.08
C ALA A 48 4.49 13.10 -8.65
N ALA A 49 4.50 14.42 -8.79
CA ALA A 49 5.62 15.25 -8.34
C ALA A 49 5.81 15.24 -6.82
N HIS A 50 4.79 14.84 -6.06
CA HIS A 50 4.80 14.81 -4.61
C HIS A 50 5.17 13.46 -4.01
N VAL A 51 5.30 12.39 -4.81
CA VAL A 51 5.60 11.04 -4.31
C VAL A 51 6.93 11.00 -3.58
N ILE A 52 8.02 11.40 -4.24
CA ILE A 52 9.37 11.36 -3.65
C ILE A 52 9.50 12.29 -2.43
N PRO A 53 9.05 13.56 -2.48
CA PRO A 53 9.05 14.41 -1.29
C PRO A 53 8.28 13.80 -0.11
N ALA A 54 7.05 13.30 -0.35
CA ALA A 54 6.24 12.67 0.69
C ALA A 54 6.88 11.42 1.28
N LEU A 55 7.52 10.58 0.45
CA LEU A 55 8.26 9.39 0.91
C LEU A 55 9.47 9.75 1.78
N LYS A 56 10.15 10.86 1.50
CA LYS A 56 11.30 11.31 2.31
C LYS A 56 10.89 11.77 3.70
N GLU A 57 9.77 12.48 3.82
CA GLU A 57 9.36 13.15 5.05
C GLU A 57 8.50 12.27 5.96
N TYR A 58 7.67 11.38 5.39
CA TYR A 58 6.67 10.64 6.14
C TYR A 58 6.84 9.12 5.98
N PRO A 59 6.44 8.32 6.99
CA PRO A 59 6.43 6.87 6.88
C PRO A 59 5.51 6.41 5.76
N VAL A 60 5.67 5.15 5.32
CA VAL A 60 4.81 4.57 4.28
C VAL A 60 4.31 3.19 4.72
N ILE A 61 3.07 2.91 4.37
CA ILE A 61 2.42 1.62 4.54
C ILE A 61 2.24 0.98 3.17
N LEU A 62 2.79 -0.22 2.98
CA LEU A 62 2.43 -1.11 1.88
C LEU A 62 1.19 -1.90 2.31
N TYR A 63 0.04 -1.62 1.68
CA TYR A 63 -1.22 -2.25 2.02
C TYR A 63 -1.57 -3.36 1.03
N LEU A 64 -1.75 -4.57 1.56
CA LEU A 64 -2.06 -5.80 0.85
C LEU A 64 -3.49 -6.25 1.21
N HIS A 65 -4.40 -6.16 0.25
CA HIS A 65 -5.84 -6.34 0.50
C HIS A 65 -6.29 -7.81 0.58
N GLY A 66 -7.53 -8.00 1.02
CA GLY A 66 -8.21 -9.30 1.09
C GLY A 66 -8.78 -9.76 -0.26
N THR A 67 -9.35 -10.97 -0.28
CA THR A 67 -9.78 -11.70 -1.49
C THR A 67 -10.81 -10.97 -2.36
N SER A 68 -11.74 -10.23 -1.74
CA SER A 68 -12.84 -9.60 -2.47
C SER A 68 -12.58 -8.13 -2.77
N ALA A 69 -13.20 -7.61 -3.82
CA ALA A 69 -13.12 -6.21 -4.27
C ALA A 69 -11.69 -5.75 -4.66
N THR A 70 -11.50 -4.46 -4.80
CA THR A 70 -10.26 -3.84 -5.29
C THR A 70 -9.75 -2.81 -4.28
N ARG A 71 -8.58 -2.18 -4.56
CA ARG A 71 -8.05 -1.06 -3.77
C ARG A 71 -9.05 0.09 -3.61
N ALA A 72 -10.05 0.19 -4.50
CA ALA A 72 -11.08 1.24 -4.51
C ALA A 72 -12.34 0.89 -3.70
N ASP A 73 -12.35 -0.21 -2.95
CA ASP A 73 -13.46 -0.56 -2.07
C ASP A 73 -13.65 0.51 -0.98
N SER A 74 -14.90 0.84 -0.68
CA SER A 74 -15.25 1.93 0.26
C SER A 74 -14.70 1.71 1.66
N THR A 75 -14.67 0.47 2.15
CA THR A 75 -14.14 0.14 3.49
C THR A 75 -12.63 0.32 3.53
N ARG A 76 -11.94 0.02 2.42
CA ARG A 76 -10.50 0.23 2.28
C ARG A 76 -10.15 1.71 2.18
N ILE A 77 -10.95 2.50 1.46
CA ILE A 77 -10.79 3.94 1.39
C ILE A 77 -10.87 4.57 2.78
N LEU A 78 -11.84 4.16 3.60
CA LEU A 78 -11.95 4.59 5.01
C LEU A 78 -10.72 4.20 5.82
N LEU A 79 -10.19 3.01 5.60
CA LEU A 79 -8.96 2.57 6.26
C LEU A 79 -7.75 3.42 5.83
N TYR A 80 -7.59 3.69 4.52
CA TYR A 80 -6.50 4.56 4.03
C TYR A 80 -6.59 5.95 4.65
N GLN A 81 -7.78 6.54 4.73
CA GLN A 81 -7.99 7.82 5.40
C GLN A 81 -7.58 7.76 6.86
N SER A 82 -8.02 6.72 7.58
CA SER A 82 -7.67 6.54 8.98
C SER A 82 -6.16 6.38 9.21
N LEU A 83 -5.52 5.52 8.42
CA LEU A 83 -4.07 5.29 8.51
C LEU A 83 -3.28 6.55 8.13
N SER A 84 -3.67 7.24 7.06
CA SER A 84 -2.96 8.42 6.60
C SER A 84 -3.12 9.64 7.51
N SER A 85 -4.25 9.76 8.22
CA SER A 85 -4.47 10.87 9.17
C SER A 85 -3.97 10.56 10.57
N ARG A 86 -4.23 9.36 11.11
CA ARG A 86 -3.87 9.02 12.49
C ARG A 86 -2.40 8.65 12.66
N LEU A 87 -1.82 7.98 11.66
CA LEU A 87 -0.41 7.57 11.69
C LEU A 87 0.49 8.51 10.89
N GLY A 88 -0.08 9.50 10.19
CA GLY A 88 0.66 10.41 9.33
C GLY A 88 1.44 9.69 8.20
N ALA A 89 0.96 8.52 7.77
CA ALA A 89 1.67 7.68 6.82
C ALA A 89 1.14 7.85 5.38
N ASN A 90 2.04 7.78 4.40
CA ASN A 90 1.66 7.54 3.01
C ASN A 90 1.19 6.09 2.86
N ILE A 91 0.30 5.81 1.90
CA ILE A 91 -0.18 4.45 1.64
C ILE A 91 0.13 4.09 0.20
N LEU A 92 0.78 2.93 -0.01
CA LEU A 92 0.82 2.27 -1.30
C LEU A 92 -0.12 1.06 -1.24
N ALA A 93 -1.29 1.17 -1.87
CA ALA A 93 -2.28 0.09 -1.95
C ALA A 93 -2.26 -0.49 -3.36
N ILE A 94 -2.01 -1.79 -3.48
CA ILE A 94 -1.97 -2.50 -4.77
C ILE A 94 -3.25 -3.31 -4.98
N ASP A 95 -3.58 -3.55 -6.25
CA ASP A 95 -4.40 -4.71 -6.64
C ASP A 95 -3.48 -5.79 -7.21
N TYR A 96 -3.65 -7.00 -6.72
CA TYR A 96 -2.87 -8.13 -7.24
C TYR A 96 -3.21 -8.43 -8.71
N ARG A 97 -2.34 -9.19 -9.36
CA ARG A 97 -2.59 -9.71 -10.70
C ARG A 97 -3.98 -10.36 -10.82
N GLY A 98 -4.67 -10.09 -11.94
CA GLY A 98 -6.03 -10.56 -12.19
C GLY A 98 -7.12 -9.80 -11.43
N PHE A 99 -6.79 -8.78 -10.62
CA PHE A 99 -7.76 -7.90 -9.95
C PHE A 99 -7.76 -6.51 -10.59
N ALA A 100 -8.93 -5.88 -10.61
CA ALA A 100 -9.15 -4.53 -11.16
C ALA A 100 -8.53 -4.34 -12.55
N ASP A 101 -7.57 -3.42 -12.64
CA ASP A 101 -6.84 -3.09 -13.86
C ASP A 101 -5.43 -3.71 -13.93
N SER A 102 -5.14 -4.71 -13.06
CA SER A 102 -3.92 -5.50 -13.09
C SER A 102 -4.01 -6.62 -14.13
N THR A 103 -2.89 -6.93 -14.80
CA THR A 103 -2.81 -8.03 -15.76
C THR A 103 -2.58 -9.38 -15.08
N GLY A 104 -2.51 -10.45 -15.84
CA GLY A 104 -2.19 -11.80 -15.36
C GLY A 104 -3.32 -12.53 -14.68
N GLN A 105 -3.00 -13.64 -14.03
CA GLN A 105 -3.93 -14.48 -13.29
C GLN A 105 -3.44 -14.70 -11.86
N PRO A 106 -4.33 -14.72 -10.86
CA PRO A 106 -3.96 -14.92 -9.48
C PRO A 106 -3.34 -16.29 -9.24
N SER A 107 -2.20 -16.32 -8.53
CA SER A 107 -1.58 -17.50 -7.99
C SER A 107 -0.81 -17.14 -6.74
N GLU A 108 -0.59 -18.06 -5.83
CA GLU A 108 0.13 -17.79 -4.58
C GLU A 108 1.52 -17.19 -4.84
N ALA A 109 2.30 -17.79 -5.72
CA ALA A 109 3.60 -17.27 -6.12
C ALA A 109 3.49 -15.90 -6.79
N GLY A 110 2.47 -15.70 -7.65
CA GLY A 110 2.23 -14.44 -8.32
C GLY A 110 1.88 -13.30 -7.36
N LEU A 111 1.04 -13.57 -6.36
CA LEU A 111 0.71 -12.57 -5.34
C LEU A 111 1.95 -12.11 -4.53
N LEU A 112 2.87 -13.04 -4.25
CA LEU A 112 4.14 -12.71 -3.60
C LEU A 112 5.01 -11.81 -4.51
N ILE A 113 5.12 -12.15 -5.80
CA ILE A 113 5.85 -11.33 -6.78
C ILE A 113 5.25 -9.91 -6.87
N ASP A 114 3.91 -9.80 -6.85
CA ASP A 114 3.22 -8.51 -6.88
C ASP A 114 3.57 -7.66 -5.64
N ALA A 115 3.48 -8.25 -4.45
CA ALA A 115 3.81 -7.59 -3.20
C ALA A 115 5.29 -7.20 -3.13
N ARG A 116 6.19 -8.08 -3.59
CA ARG A 116 7.63 -7.80 -3.67
C ARG A 116 7.92 -6.65 -4.65
N SER A 117 7.27 -6.64 -5.80
CA SER A 117 7.43 -5.58 -6.80
C SER A 117 6.97 -4.22 -6.26
N ALA A 118 5.87 -4.20 -5.49
CA ALA A 118 5.41 -2.99 -4.82
C ALA A 118 6.38 -2.51 -3.72
N PHE A 119 6.93 -3.43 -2.94
CA PHE A 119 7.97 -3.11 -1.95
C PHE A 119 9.21 -2.51 -2.63
N ASN A 120 9.69 -3.16 -3.69
CA ASN A 120 10.83 -2.68 -4.47
C ASN A 120 10.56 -1.32 -5.12
N TRP A 121 9.32 -1.07 -5.56
CA TRP A 121 8.93 0.23 -6.09
C TRP A 121 9.11 1.34 -5.05
N LEU A 122 8.71 1.12 -3.80
CA LEU A 122 8.93 2.09 -2.72
C LEU A 122 10.42 2.35 -2.48
N VAL A 123 11.23 1.30 -2.46
CA VAL A 123 12.69 1.43 -2.28
C VAL A 123 13.32 2.19 -3.44
N ALA A 124 12.93 1.89 -4.69
CA ALA A 124 13.42 2.58 -5.89
C ALA A 124 13.04 4.08 -5.91
N HIS A 125 11.95 4.47 -5.23
CA HIS A 125 11.54 5.87 -5.07
C HIS A 125 12.15 6.53 -3.81
N GLY A 126 13.18 5.92 -3.22
CA GLY A 126 14.00 6.49 -2.17
C GLY A 126 13.53 6.24 -0.74
N LYS A 127 12.56 5.32 -0.54
CA LYS A 127 12.20 4.89 0.81
C LYS A 127 13.17 3.83 1.31
N ARG A 128 13.70 3.99 2.53
CA ARG A 128 14.51 2.93 3.14
C ARG A 128 13.60 1.75 3.50
N ALA A 129 14.10 0.54 3.31
CA ALA A 129 13.34 -0.68 3.58
C ALA A 129 12.81 -0.73 5.03
N GLU A 130 13.65 -0.37 6.00
CA GLU A 130 13.34 -0.34 7.42
C GLU A 130 12.28 0.72 7.82
N ASP A 131 11.88 1.60 6.90
CA ASP A 131 10.81 2.59 7.12
C ASP A 131 9.48 2.17 6.45
N ILE A 132 9.42 1.01 5.82
CA ILE A 132 8.21 0.47 5.18
C ILE A 132 7.47 -0.44 6.17
N LEU A 133 6.24 -0.06 6.54
CA LEU A 133 5.33 -0.93 7.29
C LEU A 133 4.48 -1.73 6.30
N ILE A 134 4.46 -3.04 6.44
CA ILE A 134 3.63 -3.93 5.61
C ILE A 134 2.34 -4.22 6.38
N VAL A 135 1.19 -4.00 5.75
CA VAL A 135 -0.13 -4.28 6.35
C VAL A 135 -0.89 -5.23 5.44
N GLY A 136 -1.11 -6.45 5.91
CA GLY A 136 -1.92 -7.46 5.23
C GLY A 136 -3.31 -7.60 5.84
N HIS A 137 -4.36 -7.63 5.01
CA HIS A 137 -5.73 -7.84 5.45
C HIS A 137 -6.31 -9.12 4.83
N SER A 138 -6.86 -10.02 5.66
CA SER A 138 -7.46 -11.29 5.21
C SER A 138 -6.48 -12.10 4.34
N LEU A 139 -6.75 -12.34 3.04
CA LEU A 139 -5.81 -12.95 2.08
C LEU A 139 -4.44 -12.28 2.14
N GLY A 140 -4.42 -10.94 2.23
CA GLY A 140 -3.19 -10.17 2.33
C GLY A 140 -2.33 -10.49 3.55
N THR A 141 -2.88 -11.15 4.60
CA THR A 141 -2.06 -11.61 5.74
C THR A 141 -1.10 -12.71 5.31
N GLY A 142 -1.56 -13.66 4.48
CA GLY A 142 -0.69 -14.69 3.90
C GLY A 142 0.38 -14.09 3.00
N VAL A 143 -0.01 -13.15 2.12
CA VAL A 143 0.93 -12.47 1.23
C VAL A 143 1.97 -11.67 2.02
N ALA A 144 1.55 -10.94 3.06
CA ALA A 144 2.46 -10.18 3.93
C ALA A 144 3.43 -11.11 4.68
N GLY A 145 2.95 -12.27 5.15
CA GLY A 145 3.78 -13.29 5.78
C GLY A 145 4.83 -13.86 4.82
N MET A 146 4.43 -14.24 3.61
CA MET A 146 5.35 -14.73 2.58
C MET A 146 6.40 -13.68 2.22
N LEU A 147 5.99 -12.42 2.01
CA LEU A 147 6.91 -11.31 1.75
C LEU A 147 7.88 -11.11 2.91
N GLY A 148 7.42 -11.19 4.16
CA GLY A 148 8.28 -11.09 5.34
C GLY A 148 9.33 -12.19 5.41
N VAL A 149 8.96 -13.44 5.10
CA VAL A 149 9.91 -14.58 5.03
C VAL A 149 10.95 -14.33 3.94
N GLU A 150 10.54 -13.87 2.75
CA GLU A 150 11.45 -13.57 1.64
C GLU A 150 12.44 -12.45 2.02
N LEU A 151 11.93 -11.32 2.53
CA LEU A 151 12.78 -10.20 2.98
C LEU A 151 13.77 -10.64 4.06
N SER A 152 13.32 -11.42 5.04
CA SER A 152 14.18 -11.94 6.12
C SER A 152 15.29 -12.86 5.57
N SER A 153 14.96 -13.72 4.59
CA SER A 153 15.96 -14.58 3.95
C SER A 153 17.07 -13.80 3.23
N GLU A 154 16.74 -12.63 2.72
CA GLU A 154 17.65 -11.69 2.08
C GLU A 154 18.29 -10.69 3.06
N ARG A 155 18.00 -10.80 4.36
CA ARG A 155 18.47 -9.88 5.41
C ARG A 155 18.02 -8.41 5.16
N ILE A 156 16.85 -8.24 4.57
CA ILE A 156 16.23 -6.94 4.38
C ILE A 156 15.22 -6.73 5.51
N ASN A 157 15.49 -5.78 6.38
CA ASN A 157 14.57 -5.42 7.45
C ASN A 157 13.50 -4.47 6.91
N CYS A 158 12.24 -4.71 7.25
CA CYS A 158 11.15 -3.74 7.11
C CYS A 158 10.80 -3.17 8.49
N ARG A 159 9.98 -2.11 8.55
CA ARG A 159 9.56 -1.49 9.80
C ARG A 159 8.75 -2.45 10.70
N GLY A 160 8.06 -3.38 10.09
CA GLY A 160 7.22 -4.38 10.74
C GLY A 160 6.12 -4.89 9.83
N ILE A 161 5.43 -5.92 10.27
CA ILE A 161 4.31 -6.53 9.56
C ILE A 161 3.10 -6.55 10.47
N VAL A 162 1.99 -6.01 10.00
CA VAL A 162 0.70 -6.00 10.68
C VAL A 162 -0.26 -6.89 9.94
N LEU A 163 -0.81 -7.89 10.62
CA LEU A 163 -1.74 -8.86 10.05
C LEU A 163 -3.16 -8.59 10.60
N LEU A 164 -4.04 -8.11 9.72
CA LEU A 164 -5.43 -7.83 10.03
C LEU A 164 -6.30 -9.03 9.61
N SER A 165 -6.60 -9.91 10.56
CA SER A 165 -7.46 -11.08 10.32
C SER A 165 -8.95 -10.69 10.39
N VAL A 166 -9.79 -11.37 9.59
CA VAL A 166 -11.26 -11.26 9.64
C VAL A 166 -11.77 -12.00 10.88
N GLY A 167 -11.47 -11.50 12.05
CA GLY A 167 -11.87 -12.09 13.33
C GLY A 167 -10.99 -11.57 14.46
N ARG A 168 -11.25 -10.36 14.90
CA ARG A 168 -10.80 -9.75 16.15
C ARG A 168 -9.37 -10.03 16.70
N LYS A 169 -8.42 -10.48 15.87
CA LYS A 169 -7.03 -10.66 16.33
C LYS A 169 -6.07 -9.90 15.44
N LEU A 170 -5.37 -8.98 16.07
CA LEU A 170 -4.22 -8.29 15.52
C LEU A 170 -2.98 -9.11 15.87
N PHE A 171 -2.19 -9.50 14.88
CA PHE A 171 -0.87 -10.07 15.09
C PHE A 171 0.17 -9.05 14.65
N LEU A 172 1.05 -8.69 15.56
CA LEU A 172 2.24 -7.90 15.27
C LEU A 172 3.41 -8.88 15.22
N CYS A 173 4.15 -8.88 14.12
CA CYS A 173 5.41 -9.58 14.00
C CYS A 173 6.50 -8.52 13.84
N GLU A 174 7.42 -8.44 14.79
CA GLU A 174 8.67 -7.70 14.65
C GLU A 174 9.63 -8.58 13.84
N VAL A 175 10.21 -8.03 12.79
CA VAL A 175 11.16 -8.70 11.88
C VAL A 175 12.54 -8.10 12.08
#